data_ae7c2940f02fb62030899e1954a15626
#
_entry.id   ae7c2940f02fb62030899e1954a15626
#
_cell.length_a   1.000
_cell.length_b   1.000
_cell.length_c   1.000
_cell.angle_alpha   90.00
_cell.angle_beta   90.00
_cell.angle_gamma   90.00
#
_symmetry.space_group_name_H-M   'P 1'
#
loop_
_entity.id
_entity.type
_entity.pdbx_description
1 polymer ?
#
loop_
_entity_poly.entity_id
_entity_poly.type
_entity_poly.pdbx_seq_one_letter_code
_entity_poly.pdbx_strand_id
1 'polypeptide(L)'
;MSQTYYGDEISRPIATGVSTRATFIARTYTHLMGAIALFLAIEVALFQSGVAPSLARSMLSVNWLLVLGAFVIVSWLASSAAASATSLAAQYAALGGFVAAQAIIFVPMLYIADQVAPGAIQSAGLLTVVGFAGLTAIAFTTRKDFSFLNALLRWAFIVALLAIVGAVLFGFHLGTWFSVAMVGLAGAAILRDTSNVILHFPEDRYVAAALQLFASVALMFWYVLRLLMGDRR
;
A
#
# COMPACT_ATOMS: atom_id res chain seq x y z
N MET A 1 -6.70 -22.42 -66.02
CA MET A 1 -6.90 -21.08 -65.44
C MET A 1 -7.37 -21.27 -63.98
N SER A 2 -6.42 -21.22 -63.09
CA SER A 2 -6.69 -21.31 -61.64
C SER A 2 -5.97 -20.13 -61.02
N GLN A 3 -6.70 -19.08 -60.67
CA GLN A 3 -6.16 -17.96 -59.90
C GLN A 3 -6.23 -18.29 -58.40
N THR A 4 -5.08 -18.49 -57.84
CA THR A 4 -4.86 -18.62 -56.42
C THR A 4 -5.12 -17.29 -55.73
N TYR A 5 -6.16 -17.23 -54.89
CA TYR A 5 -6.37 -16.11 -53.96
C TYR A 5 -5.32 -16.18 -52.86
N TYR A 6 -4.27 -15.38 -52.96
CA TYR A 6 -3.30 -15.08 -51.92
C TYR A 6 -3.56 -13.62 -51.57
N GLY A 7 -4.31 -13.38 -50.53
CA GLY A 7 -4.53 -12.04 -50.04
C GLY A 7 -5.41 -12.00 -48.79
N ASP A 8 -4.82 -11.56 -47.68
CA ASP A 8 -5.45 -11.07 -46.46
C ASP A 8 -5.20 -11.86 -45.18
N GLU A 9 -3.95 -12.24 -44.95
CA GLU A 9 -3.54 -12.59 -43.58
C GLU A 9 -2.41 -11.71 -43.01
N ILE A 10 -2.18 -10.52 -43.54
CA ILE A 10 -1.21 -9.58 -43.02
C ILE A 10 -1.88 -8.30 -42.63
N SER A 11 -2.60 -8.28 -41.51
CA SER A 11 -2.92 -7.05 -40.77
C SER A 11 -3.70 -7.34 -39.48
N ARG A 12 -3.21 -8.23 -38.62
CA ARG A 12 -3.62 -8.13 -37.23
C ARG A 12 -2.51 -7.39 -36.48
N PRO A 13 -2.77 -6.17 -36.02
CA PRO A 13 -1.73 -5.34 -35.42
C PRO A 13 -1.28 -5.97 -34.11
N ILE A 14 0.03 -5.90 -33.88
CA ILE A 14 0.72 -6.07 -32.59
C ILE A 14 0.13 -5.16 -31.48
N ALA A 15 -0.91 -4.39 -31.78
CA ALA A 15 -1.59 -3.44 -30.89
C ALA A 15 -2.41 -4.07 -29.75
N THR A 16 -2.73 -5.37 -29.78
CA THR A 16 -3.57 -5.99 -28.74
C THR A 16 -2.88 -6.09 -27.37
N GLY A 17 -1.58 -6.37 -27.32
CA GLY A 17 -0.85 -6.48 -26.06
C GLY A 17 -0.60 -5.14 -25.34
N VAL A 18 -0.35 -4.08 -26.11
CA VAL A 18 -0.14 -2.72 -25.54
C VAL A 18 -1.44 -2.14 -25.00
N SER A 19 -2.57 -2.37 -25.69
CA SER A 19 -3.88 -1.89 -25.26
C SER A 19 -4.37 -2.63 -24.00
N THR A 20 -4.10 -3.93 -23.86
CA THR A 20 -4.46 -4.72 -22.67
C THR A 20 -3.67 -4.27 -21.46
N ARG A 21 -2.34 -4.04 -21.61
CA ARG A 21 -1.49 -3.55 -20.52
C ARG A 21 -1.87 -2.16 -20.05
N ALA A 22 -2.17 -1.24 -20.96
CA ALA A 22 -2.64 0.10 -20.62
C ALA A 22 -3.97 0.04 -19.84
N THR A 23 -4.90 -0.80 -20.27
CA THR A 23 -6.18 -1.02 -19.58
C THR A 23 -5.98 -1.61 -18.19
N PHE A 24 -5.08 -2.59 -18.03
CA PHE A 24 -4.73 -3.17 -16.74
C PHE A 24 -4.17 -2.10 -15.79
N ILE A 25 -3.21 -1.29 -16.24
CA ILE A 25 -2.62 -0.21 -15.44
C ILE A 25 -3.73 0.78 -15.02
N ALA A 26 -4.55 1.24 -15.95
CA ALA A 26 -5.65 2.16 -15.64
C ALA A 26 -6.61 1.57 -14.59
N ARG A 27 -7.02 0.29 -14.74
CA ARG A 27 -7.85 -0.40 -13.74
C ARG A 27 -7.16 -0.49 -12.39
N THR A 28 -5.88 -0.85 -12.34
CA THR A 28 -5.10 -0.93 -11.09
C THR A 28 -5.12 0.41 -10.34
N TYR A 29 -4.82 1.51 -11.03
CA TYR A 29 -4.80 2.84 -10.39
C TYR A 29 -6.21 3.33 -10.01
N THR A 30 -7.24 3.02 -10.78
CA THR A 30 -8.63 3.33 -10.42
C THR A 30 -9.03 2.59 -9.13
N HIS A 31 -8.65 1.30 -8.99
CA HIS A 31 -8.93 0.53 -7.77
C HIS A 31 -8.08 0.98 -6.58
N LEU A 32 -6.85 1.42 -6.82
CA LEU A 32 -6.03 2.05 -5.79
C LEU A 32 -6.71 3.33 -5.25
N MET A 33 -7.19 4.20 -6.14
CA MET A 33 -7.93 5.40 -5.73
C MET A 33 -9.22 5.05 -4.98
N GLY A 34 -9.93 4.01 -5.42
CA GLY A 34 -11.10 3.48 -4.72
C GLY A 34 -10.75 2.94 -3.31
N ALA A 35 -9.63 2.24 -3.17
CA ALA A 35 -9.16 1.74 -1.88
C ALA A 35 -8.78 2.89 -0.93
N ILE A 36 -8.11 3.92 -1.43
CA ILE A 36 -7.79 5.13 -0.65
C ILE A 36 -9.07 5.86 -0.23
N ALA A 37 -10.02 6.02 -1.15
CA ALA A 37 -11.30 6.67 -0.84
C ALA A 37 -12.10 5.87 0.21
N LEU A 38 -12.12 4.54 0.11
CA LEU A 38 -12.76 3.66 1.09
C LEU A 38 -12.08 3.76 2.46
N PHE A 39 -10.74 3.76 2.50
CA PHE A 39 -9.98 3.96 3.74
C PHE A 39 -10.36 5.29 4.40
N LEU A 40 -10.34 6.39 3.66
CA LEU A 40 -10.72 7.71 4.17
C LEU A 40 -12.18 7.74 4.65
N ALA A 41 -13.09 7.11 3.91
CA ALA A 41 -14.51 7.05 4.30
C ALA A 41 -14.71 6.28 5.62
N ILE A 42 -13.99 5.15 5.81
CA ILE A 42 -14.03 4.39 7.06
C ILE A 42 -13.47 5.23 8.22
N GLU A 43 -12.32 5.88 8.03
CA GLU A 43 -11.72 6.72 9.07
C GLU A 43 -12.64 7.88 9.44
N VAL A 44 -13.17 8.62 8.47
CA VAL A 44 -14.12 9.71 8.72
C VAL A 44 -15.36 9.20 9.47
N ALA A 45 -15.92 8.06 9.08
CA ALA A 45 -17.06 7.46 9.77
C ALA A 45 -16.73 7.08 11.21
N LEU A 46 -15.57 6.49 11.49
CA LEU A 46 -15.13 6.11 12.85
C LEU A 46 -14.94 7.34 13.75
N PHE A 47 -14.38 8.42 13.22
CA PHE A 47 -14.17 9.65 13.97
C PHE A 47 -15.49 10.41 14.17
N GLN A 48 -16.33 10.56 13.15
CA GLN A 48 -17.62 11.27 13.25
C GLN A 48 -18.65 10.54 14.13
N SER A 49 -18.63 9.20 14.12
CA SER A 49 -19.52 8.41 14.99
C SER A 49 -19.11 8.40 16.47
N GLY A 50 -17.92 8.95 16.80
CA GLY A 50 -17.38 8.92 18.16
C GLY A 50 -16.83 7.55 18.58
N VAL A 51 -16.74 6.57 17.67
CA VAL A 51 -16.18 5.24 17.95
C VAL A 51 -14.64 5.28 18.03
N ALA A 52 -13.98 6.14 17.25
CA ALA A 52 -12.52 6.21 17.20
C ALA A 52 -11.85 6.39 18.58
N PRO A 53 -12.30 7.28 19.49
CA PRO A 53 -11.67 7.44 20.81
C PRO A 53 -11.76 6.20 21.69
N SER A 54 -12.88 5.47 21.66
CA SER A 54 -13.08 4.24 22.45
C SER A 54 -12.23 3.10 21.87
N LEU A 55 -12.20 2.95 20.55
CA LEU A 55 -11.38 1.96 19.84
C LEU A 55 -9.89 2.22 20.07
N ALA A 56 -9.43 3.48 19.93
CA ALA A 56 -8.05 3.85 20.20
C ALA A 56 -7.63 3.49 21.63
N ARG A 57 -8.44 3.85 22.63
CA ARG A 57 -8.16 3.52 24.04
C ARG A 57 -8.09 2.01 24.29
N SER A 58 -9.03 1.25 23.72
CA SER A 58 -9.02 -0.22 23.83
C SER A 58 -7.78 -0.83 23.21
N MET A 59 -7.36 -0.37 22.03
CA MET A 59 -6.15 -0.87 21.36
C MET A 59 -4.86 -0.45 22.07
N LEU A 60 -4.83 0.73 22.68
CA LEU A 60 -3.67 1.22 23.43
C LEU A 60 -3.56 0.58 24.84
N SER A 61 -4.65 0.01 25.39
CA SER A 61 -4.66 -0.68 26.67
C SER A 61 -4.10 -2.11 26.62
N VAL A 62 -4.02 -2.70 25.42
CA VAL A 62 -3.43 -4.04 25.23
C VAL A 62 -1.98 -3.93 24.76
N ASN A 63 -1.24 -5.05 24.90
CA ASN A 63 0.12 -5.09 24.38
C ASN A 63 0.13 -4.87 22.87
N TRP A 64 0.83 -3.82 22.42
CA TRP A 64 0.92 -3.43 21.02
C TRP A 64 1.41 -4.54 20.09
N LEU A 65 2.25 -5.47 20.59
CA LEU A 65 2.69 -6.62 19.81
C LEU A 65 1.54 -7.55 19.42
N LEU A 66 0.50 -7.66 20.25
CA LEU A 66 -0.70 -8.44 19.88
C LEU A 66 -1.46 -7.78 18.75
N VAL A 67 -1.63 -6.45 18.80
CA VAL A 67 -2.27 -5.66 17.73
C VAL A 67 -1.49 -5.79 16.43
N LEU A 68 -0.17 -5.59 16.51
CA LEU A 68 0.73 -5.70 15.35
C LEU A 68 0.74 -7.13 14.78
N GLY A 69 0.82 -8.16 15.64
CA GLY A 69 0.79 -9.55 15.24
C GLY A 69 -0.50 -9.93 14.52
N ALA A 70 -1.65 -9.54 15.08
CA ALA A 70 -2.95 -9.74 14.45
C ALA A 70 -3.01 -9.04 13.07
N PHE A 71 -2.53 -7.80 12.99
CA PHE A 71 -2.49 -7.06 11.73
C PHE A 71 -1.58 -7.72 10.68
N VAL A 72 -0.40 -8.20 11.07
CA VAL A 72 0.51 -8.92 10.15
C VAL A 72 -0.15 -10.19 9.60
N ILE A 73 -0.85 -10.94 10.46
CA ILE A 73 -1.59 -12.14 10.04
C ILE A 73 -2.70 -11.78 9.05
N VAL A 74 -3.53 -10.78 9.38
CA VAL A 74 -4.62 -10.32 8.50
C VAL A 74 -4.07 -9.81 7.16
N SER A 75 -2.98 -9.04 7.18
CA SER A 75 -2.32 -8.53 5.98
C SER A 75 -1.77 -9.64 5.10
N TRP A 76 -1.16 -10.67 5.71
CA TRP A 76 -0.66 -11.83 4.99
C TRP A 76 -1.80 -12.64 4.38
N LEU A 77 -2.89 -12.88 5.13
CA LEU A 77 -4.07 -13.60 4.63
C LEU A 77 -4.72 -12.85 3.47
N ALA A 78 -4.93 -11.54 3.60
CA ALA A 78 -5.53 -10.72 2.55
C ALA A 78 -4.67 -10.69 1.28
N SER A 79 -3.35 -10.51 1.43
CA SER A 79 -2.41 -10.51 0.30
C SER A 79 -2.35 -11.89 -0.39
N SER A 80 -2.33 -12.98 0.40
CA SER A 80 -2.35 -14.34 -0.12
C SER A 80 -3.67 -14.65 -0.83
N ALA A 81 -4.80 -14.24 -0.25
CA ALA A 81 -6.12 -14.39 -0.86
C ALA A 81 -6.23 -13.62 -2.17
N ALA A 82 -5.77 -12.36 -2.21
CA ALA A 82 -5.77 -11.56 -3.43
C ALA A 82 -4.88 -12.17 -4.53
N ALA A 83 -3.72 -12.72 -4.15
CA ALA A 83 -2.77 -13.32 -5.09
C ALA A 83 -3.24 -14.68 -5.64
N SER A 84 -3.95 -15.48 -4.86
CA SER A 84 -4.41 -16.83 -5.23
C SER A 84 -5.86 -16.89 -5.73
N ALA A 85 -6.65 -15.80 -5.53
CA ALA A 85 -8.07 -15.76 -5.87
C ALA A 85 -8.30 -16.02 -7.36
N THR A 86 -9.11 -17.04 -7.66
CA THR A 86 -9.55 -17.36 -9.01
C THR A 86 -10.77 -16.55 -9.45
N SER A 87 -11.53 -16.01 -8.49
CA SER A 87 -12.71 -15.18 -8.75
C SER A 87 -12.44 -13.71 -8.43
N LEU A 88 -13.02 -12.82 -9.23
CA LEU A 88 -12.95 -11.38 -9.03
C LEU A 88 -13.59 -10.96 -7.70
N ALA A 89 -14.68 -11.61 -7.29
CA ALA A 89 -15.35 -11.36 -6.01
C ALA A 89 -14.41 -11.60 -4.82
N ALA A 90 -13.60 -12.68 -4.85
CA ALA A 90 -12.63 -12.98 -3.81
C ALA A 90 -11.49 -11.94 -3.77
N GLN A 91 -11.05 -11.43 -4.92
CA GLN A 91 -10.08 -10.35 -4.98
C GLN A 91 -10.61 -9.05 -4.36
N TYR A 92 -11.88 -8.69 -4.64
CA TYR A 92 -12.52 -7.52 -4.01
C TYR A 92 -12.73 -7.71 -2.50
N ALA A 93 -13.13 -8.89 -2.06
CA ALA A 93 -13.26 -9.20 -0.63
C ALA A 93 -11.90 -9.07 0.10
N ALA A 94 -10.81 -9.54 -0.53
CA ALA A 94 -9.46 -9.39 0.01
C ALA A 94 -9.04 -7.92 0.08
N LEU A 95 -9.27 -7.13 -0.97
CA LEU A 95 -8.97 -5.70 -0.99
C LEU A 95 -9.78 -4.95 0.07
N GLY A 96 -11.10 -5.13 0.11
CA GLY A 96 -11.97 -4.46 1.08
C GLY A 96 -11.65 -4.84 2.52
N GLY A 97 -11.41 -6.12 2.79
CA GLY A 97 -10.99 -6.61 4.10
C GLY A 97 -9.64 -6.05 4.54
N PHE A 98 -8.68 -5.96 3.61
CA PHE A 98 -7.37 -5.35 3.88
C PHE A 98 -7.50 -3.85 4.19
N VAL A 99 -8.29 -3.10 3.41
CA VAL A 99 -8.54 -1.67 3.63
C VAL A 99 -9.20 -1.43 4.98
N ALA A 100 -10.21 -2.25 5.35
CA ALA A 100 -10.88 -2.16 6.64
C ALA A 100 -9.91 -2.47 7.81
N ALA A 101 -9.10 -3.52 7.70
CA ALA A 101 -8.07 -3.83 8.70
C ALA A 101 -7.04 -2.70 8.83
N GLN A 102 -6.65 -2.12 7.70
CA GLN A 102 -5.74 -0.98 7.67
C GLN A 102 -6.34 0.25 8.37
N ALA A 103 -7.61 0.55 8.12
CA ALA A 103 -8.30 1.63 8.81
C ALA A 103 -8.32 1.39 10.33
N ILE A 104 -8.67 0.20 10.80
CA ILE A 104 -8.69 -0.12 12.23
C ILE A 104 -7.32 0.08 12.89
N ILE A 105 -6.23 -0.39 12.25
CA ILE A 105 -4.87 -0.25 12.83
C ILE A 105 -4.42 1.21 12.86
N PHE A 106 -4.93 2.07 11.96
CA PHE A 106 -4.59 3.50 11.93
C PHE A 106 -5.28 4.32 13.01
N VAL A 107 -6.45 3.90 13.50
CA VAL A 107 -7.24 4.66 14.48
C VAL A 107 -6.42 5.17 15.69
N PRO A 108 -5.62 4.35 16.41
CA PRO A 108 -4.86 4.85 17.56
C PRO A 108 -3.88 5.95 17.19
N MET A 109 -3.20 5.81 16.07
CA MET A 109 -2.21 6.78 15.62
C MET A 109 -2.84 8.08 15.16
N LEU A 110 -3.92 8.01 14.39
CA LEU A 110 -4.68 9.19 13.95
C LEU A 110 -5.31 9.91 15.15
N TYR A 111 -5.86 9.15 16.12
CA TYR A 111 -6.42 9.72 17.35
C TYR A 111 -5.36 10.48 18.15
N ILE A 112 -4.16 9.91 18.33
CA ILE A 112 -3.05 10.60 19.02
C ILE A 112 -2.60 11.82 18.19
N ALA A 113 -2.44 11.68 16.89
CA ALA A 113 -2.01 12.76 16.01
C ALA A 113 -2.95 13.97 16.07
N ASP A 114 -4.26 13.73 16.10
CA ASP A 114 -5.28 14.78 16.22
C ASP A 114 -5.13 15.58 17.53
N GLN A 115 -4.79 14.91 18.63
CA GLN A 115 -4.65 15.53 19.93
C GLN A 115 -3.33 16.29 20.13
N VAL A 116 -2.20 15.73 19.64
CA VAL A 116 -0.85 16.24 19.97
C VAL A 116 -0.18 17.02 18.83
N ALA A 117 -0.66 16.85 17.61
CA ALA A 117 -0.05 17.43 16.41
C ALA A 117 -1.07 17.96 15.40
N PRO A 118 -1.85 19.01 15.72
CA PRO A 118 -2.86 19.56 14.81
C PRO A 118 -2.28 19.85 13.43
N GLY A 119 -2.97 19.41 12.37
CA GLY A 119 -2.53 19.57 10.98
C GLY A 119 -1.50 18.54 10.49
N ALA A 120 -0.99 17.66 11.36
CA ALA A 120 -0.03 16.64 10.95
C ALA A 120 -0.64 15.59 10.02
N ILE A 121 -1.90 15.22 10.22
CA ILE A 121 -2.61 14.24 9.37
C ILE A 121 -2.72 14.75 7.94
N GLN A 122 -3.16 16.01 7.75
CA GLN A 122 -3.29 16.63 6.44
C GLN A 122 -1.93 16.79 5.75
N SER A 123 -0.91 17.23 6.49
CA SER A 123 0.44 17.38 5.99
C SER A 123 1.05 16.03 5.59
N ALA A 124 0.85 14.99 6.39
CA ALA A 124 1.28 13.63 6.08
C ALA A 124 0.59 13.09 4.82
N GLY A 125 -0.72 13.32 4.69
CA GLY A 125 -1.48 12.96 3.50
C GLY A 125 -0.93 13.63 2.25
N LEU A 126 -0.72 14.94 2.29
CA LEU A 126 -0.16 15.69 1.15
C LEU A 126 1.24 15.18 0.77
N LEU A 127 2.14 15.04 1.75
CA LEU A 127 3.50 14.53 1.51
C LEU A 127 3.50 13.12 0.95
N THR A 128 2.60 12.26 1.42
CA THR A 128 2.44 10.90 0.90
C THR A 128 1.97 10.91 -0.55
N VAL A 129 0.98 11.73 -0.90
CA VAL A 129 0.49 11.85 -2.27
C VAL A 129 1.57 12.38 -3.20
N VAL A 130 2.29 13.44 -2.81
CA VAL A 130 3.40 14.00 -3.59
C VAL A 130 4.53 12.99 -3.76
N GLY A 131 4.92 12.30 -2.67
CA GLY A 131 5.95 11.27 -2.70
C GLY A 131 5.55 10.09 -3.60
N PHE A 132 4.32 9.59 -3.46
CA PHE A 132 3.79 8.52 -4.30
C PHE A 132 3.74 8.93 -5.78
N ALA A 133 3.23 10.13 -6.08
CA ALA A 133 3.16 10.64 -7.45
C ALA A 133 4.56 10.78 -8.08
N GLY A 134 5.52 11.33 -7.34
CA GLY A 134 6.90 11.47 -7.81
C GLY A 134 7.58 10.12 -8.08
N LEU A 135 7.47 9.17 -7.16
CA LEU A 135 8.04 7.83 -7.32
C LEU A 135 7.37 7.04 -8.45
N THR A 136 6.05 7.18 -8.58
CA THR A 136 5.28 6.62 -9.69
C THR A 136 5.74 7.21 -11.03
N ALA A 137 5.91 8.53 -11.12
CA ALA A 137 6.41 9.19 -12.32
C ALA A 137 7.81 8.70 -12.69
N ILE A 138 8.72 8.53 -11.72
CA ILE A 138 10.05 7.95 -11.94
C ILE A 138 9.94 6.53 -12.54
N ALA A 139 9.10 5.66 -11.98
CA ALA A 139 8.93 4.30 -12.48
C ALA A 139 8.37 4.29 -13.92
N PHE A 140 7.39 5.13 -14.23
CA PHE A 140 6.79 5.23 -15.57
C PHE A 140 7.74 5.82 -16.61
N THR A 141 8.56 6.80 -16.25
CA THR A 141 9.48 7.45 -17.18
C THR A 141 10.73 6.62 -17.43
N THR A 142 11.30 6.00 -16.38
CA THR A 142 12.51 5.19 -16.52
C THR A 142 12.22 3.82 -17.10
N ARG A 143 11.04 3.26 -16.83
CA ARG A 143 10.65 1.87 -17.19
C ARG A 143 11.69 0.82 -16.79
N LYS A 144 12.50 1.13 -15.77
CA LYS A 144 13.49 0.20 -15.24
C LYS A 144 12.82 -0.88 -14.40
N ASP A 145 13.38 -2.08 -14.48
CA ASP A 145 12.98 -3.17 -13.59
C ASP A 145 13.63 -2.97 -12.22
N PHE A 146 12.77 -2.71 -11.21
CA PHE A 146 13.18 -2.55 -9.83
C PHE A 146 13.01 -3.85 -9.01
N SER A 147 12.95 -5.02 -9.67
CA SER A 147 12.79 -6.32 -9.00
C SER A 147 13.96 -6.67 -8.07
N PHE A 148 15.14 -6.11 -8.32
CA PHE A 148 16.31 -6.28 -7.43
C PHE A 148 16.04 -5.76 -6.00
N LEU A 149 15.09 -4.83 -5.82
CA LEU A 149 14.67 -4.36 -4.51
C LEU A 149 13.92 -5.43 -3.70
N ASN A 150 13.45 -6.52 -4.31
CA ASN A 150 12.70 -7.56 -3.61
C ASN A 150 13.47 -8.18 -2.44
N ALA A 151 14.75 -8.50 -2.65
CA ALA A 151 15.58 -9.07 -1.60
C ALA A 151 15.86 -8.05 -0.49
N LEU A 152 16.20 -6.81 -0.88
CA LEU A 152 16.45 -5.72 0.06
C LEU A 152 15.20 -5.41 0.90
N LEU A 153 14.03 -5.30 0.27
CA LEU A 153 12.77 -4.99 0.95
C LEU A 153 12.37 -6.10 1.93
N ARG A 154 12.51 -7.38 1.55
CA ARG A 154 12.25 -8.50 2.45
C ARG A 154 13.17 -8.49 3.67
N TRP A 155 14.48 -8.31 3.44
CA TRP A 155 15.46 -8.23 4.51
C TRP A 155 15.18 -7.03 5.43
N ALA A 156 14.98 -5.85 4.86
CA ALA A 156 14.71 -4.64 5.62
C ALA A 156 13.39 -4.72 6.40
N PHE A 157 12.35 -5.38 5.85
CA PHE A 157 11.10 -5.63 6.57
C PHE A 157 11.32 -6.54 7.80
N ILE A 158 12.10 -7.61 7.65
CA ILE A 158 12.45 -8.50 8.78
C ILE A 158 13.21 -7.71 9.87
N VAL A 159 14.22 -6.93 9.47
CA VAL A 159 14.99 -6.11 10.41
C VAL A 159 14.10 -5.07 11.10
N ALA A 160 13.21 -4.40 10.36
CA ALA A 160 12.27 -3.44 10.94
C ALA A 160 11.32 -4.11 11.94
N LEU A 161 10.80 -5.29 11.61
CA LEU A 161 9.93 -6.05 12.50
C LEU A 161 10.67 -6.46 13.78
N LEU A 162 11.89 -6.98 13.66
CA LEU A 162 12.74 -7.34 14.81
C LEU A 162 13.06 -6.11 15.67
N ALA A 163 13.33 -4.96 15.04
CA ALA A 163 13.58 -3.70 15.76
C ALA A 163 12.34 -3.25 16.56
N ILE A 164 11.14 -3.35 15.96
CA ILE A 164 9.88 -3.03 16.65
C ILE A 164 9.63 -3.97 17.81
N VAL A 165 9.78 -5.28 17.60
CA VAL A 165 9.63 -6.30 18.66
C VAL A 165 10.64 -6.05 19.77
N GLY A 166 11.91 -5.81 19.42
CA GLY A 166 12.96 -5.50 20.39
C GLY A 166 12.66 -4.22 21.19
N ALA A 167 12.18 -3.17 20.53
CA ALA A 167 11.80 -1.93 21.20
C ALA A 167 10.71 -2.14 22.25
N VAL A 168 9.69 -2.96 21.95
CA VAL A 168 8.61 -3.26 22.90
C VAL A 168 9.10 -4.17 24.04
N LEU A 169 9.94 -5.17 23.76
CA LEU A 169 10.41 -6.14 24.76
C LEU A 169 11.47 -5.54 25.71
N PHE A 170 12.36 -4.71 25.19
CA PHE A 170 13.48 -4.14 25.94
C PHE A 170 13.27 -2.68 26.36
N GLY A 171 12.15 -2.07 25.97
CA GLY A 171 11.77 -0.71 26.38
C GLY A 171 12.59 0.42 25.77
N PHE A 172 13.30 0.20 24.65
CA PHE A 172 14.03 1.26 23.97
C PHE A 172 13.17 1.96 22.90
N HIS A 173 13.52 3.20 22.55
CA HIS A 173 12.79 3.99 21.58
C HIS A 173 13.49 3.93 20.21
N LEU A 174 12.71 3.64 19.16
CA LEU A 174 13.23 3.56 17.78
C LEU A 174 13.62 4.93 17.17
N GLY A 175 13.20 6.03 17.79
CA GLY A 175 13.58 7.37 17.40
C GLY A 175 13.14 7.81 16.01
N THR A 176 13.51 9.05 15.66
CA THR A 176 13.17 9.69 14.36
C THR A 176 13.87 9.01 13.19
N TRP A 177 15.13 8.58 13.37
CA TRP A 177 15.91 7.93 12.31
C TRP A 177 15.30 6.63 11.81
N PHE A 178 14.66 5.86 12.68
CA PHE A 178 13.90 4.69 12.26
C PHE A 178 12.74 5.07 11.34
N SER A 179 12.02 6.13 11.67
CA SER A 179 10.91 6.60 10.83
C SER A 179 11.40 7.13 9.48
N VAL A 180 12.54 7.83 9.44
CA VAL A 180 13.19 8.26 8.18
C VAL A 180 13.55 7.05 7.32
N ALA A 181 14.20 6.03 7.90
CA ALA A 181 14.55 4.80 7.21
C ALA A 181 13.31 4.08 6.66
N MET A 182 12.22 4.04 7.43
CA MET A 182 10.96 3.42 7.01
C MET A 182 10.24 4.21 5.90
N VAL A 183 10.34 5.54 5.86
CA VAL A 183 9.85 6.34 4.72
C VAL A 183 10.64 5.99 3.46
N GLY A 184 11.96 5.89 3.56
CA GLY A 184 12.81 5.44 2.46
C GLY A 184 12.45 4.02 1.98
N LEU A 185 12.19 3.11 2.92
CA LEU A 185 11.75 1.74 2.62
C LEU A 185 10.39 1.70 1.92
N ALA A 186 9.42 2.51 2.39
CA ALA A 186 8.12 2.65 1.77
C ALA A 186 8.24 3.23 0.35
N GLY A 187 9.13 4.20 0.14
CA GLY A 187 9.44 4.74 -1.18
C GLY A 187 10.03 3.69 -2.13
N ALA A 188 10.98 2.89 -1.65
CA ALA A 188 11.53 1.77 -2.40
C ALA A 188 10.46 0.70 -2.75
N ALA A 189 9.52 0.44 -1.81
CA ALA A 189 8.39 -0.44 -2.06
C ALA A 189 7.47 0.11 -3.16
N ILE A 190 7.13 1.40 -3.13
CA ILE A 190 6.31 2.06 -4.17
C ILE A 190 6.99 1.97 -5.53
N LEU A 191 8.29 2.25 -5.63
CA LEU A 191 9.03 2.12 -6.90
C LEU A 191 8.98 0.70 -7.44
N ARG A 192 9.25 -0.28 -6.58
CA ARG A 192 9.23 -1.70 -6.94
C ARG A 192 7.83 -2.15 -7.34
N ASP A 193 6.79 -1.77 -6.59
CA ASP A 193 5.42 -2.18 -6.84
C ASP A 193 4.88 -1.56 -8.13
N THR A 194 5.18 -0.27 -8.37
CA THR A 194 4.84 0.41 -9.63
C THR A 194 5.56 -0.24 -10.82
N SER A 195 6.85 -0.54 -10.70
CA SER A 195 7.60 -1.25 -11.72
C SER A 195 7.00 -2.63 -12.03
N ASN A 196 6.63 -3.37 -10.98
CA ASN A 196 5.98 -4.67 -11.11
C ASN A 196 4.63 -4.57 -11.85
N VAL A 197 3.83 -3.56 -11.53
CA VAL A 197 2.57 -3.24 -12.22
C VAL A 197 2.81 -2.92 -13.70
N ILE A 198 3.87 -2.18 -14.03
CA ILE A 198 4.19 -1.82 -15.41
C ILE A 198 4.71 -3.01 -16.22
N LEU A 199 5.50 -3.90 -15.62
CA LEU A 199 6.32 -4.88 -16.36
C LEU A 199 5.87 -6.34 -16.20
N HIS A 200 5.48 -6.76 -14.99
CA HIS A 200 5.39 -8.19 -14.66
C HIS A 200 4.03 -8.66 -14.16
N PHE A 201 3.22 -7.78 -13.58
CA PHE A 201 1.96 -8.21 -12.95
C PHE A 201 0.98 -8.82 -13.98
N PRO A 202 0.30 -9.96 -13.69
CA PRO A 202 -0.71 -10.52 -14.58
C PRO A 202 -1.87 -9.56 -14.80
N GLU A 203 -2.32 -9.41 -16.06
CA GLU A 203 -3.30 -8.37 -16.45
C GLU A 203 -4.72 -8.62 -15.92
N ASP A 204 -5.03 -9.85 -15.54
CA ASP A 204 -6.29 -10.26 -14.90
C ASP A 204 -6.34 -9.96 -13.39
N ARG A 205 -5.21 -9.50 -12.79
CA ARG A 205 -5.07 -9.31 -11.34
C ARG A 205 -4.91 -7.86 -10.92
N TYR A 206 -5.62 -6.96 -11.56
CA TYR A 206 -5.54 -5.53 -11.27
C TYR A 206 -6.00 -5.16 -9.84
N VAL A 207 -6.92 -5.94 -9.22
CA VAL A 207 -7.35 -5.72 -7.83
C VAL A 207 -6.24 -6.08 -6.85
N ALA A 208 -5.55 -7.21 -7.08
CA ALA A 208 -4.40 -7.61 -6.28
C ALA A 208 -3.22 -6.62 -6.42
N ALA A 209 -3.00 -6.11 -7.63
CA ALA A 209 -2.02 -5.06 -7.90
C ALA A 209 -2.34 -3.76 -7.14
N ALA A 210 -3.63 -3.37 -7.10
CA ALA A 210 -4.10 -2.22 -6.35
C ALA A 210 -3.90 -2.41 -4.83
N LEU A 211 -4.18 -3.61 -4.29
CA LEU A 211 -3.93 -3.93 -2.88
C LEU A 211 -2.45 -3.76 -2.53
N GLN A 212 -1.54 -4.24 -3.37
CA GLN A 212 -0.11 -4.14 -3.13
C GLN A 212 0.35 -2.67 -3.11
N LEU A 213 -0.08 -1.87 -4.09
CA LEU A 213 0.21 -0.42 -4.11
C LEU A 213 -0.38 0.30 -2.90
N PHE A 214 -1.63 -0.02 -2.52
CA PHE A 214 -2.29 0.56 -1.35
C PHE A 214 -1.50 0.28 -0.07
N ALA A 215 -1.01 -0.95 0.12
CA ALA A 215 -0.19 -1.30 1.29
C ALA A 215 1.08 -0.44 1.38
N SER A 216 1.76 -0.21 0.26
CA SER A 216 2.98 0.62 0.21
C SER A 216 2.70 2.10 0.45
N VAL A 217 1.57 2.63 -0.06
CA VAL A 217 1.11 4.00 0.20
C VAL A 217 0.74 4.18 1.67
N ALA A 218 0.00 3.24 2.25
CA ALA A 218 -0.39 3.25 3.66
C ALA A 218 0.85 3.21 4.58
N LEU A 219 1.85 2.38 4.24
CA LEU A 219 3.12 2.32 4.97
C LEU A 219 3.84 3.69 4.93
N MET A 220 3.91 4.33 3.78
CA MET A 220 4.50 5.66 3.64
C MET A 220 3.75 6.69 4.49
N PHE A 221 2.43 6.71 4.41
CA PHE A 221 1.60 7.62 5.20
C PHE A 221 1.81 7.44 6.71
N TRP A 222 1.85 6.18 7.19
CA TRP A 222 2.10 5.85 8.59
C TRP A 222 3.40 6.47 9.09
N TYR A 223 4.50 6.27 8.37
CA TYR A 223 5.80 6.74 8.83
C TYR A 223 6.05 8.22 8.59
N VAL A 224 5.45 8.82 7.57
CA VAL A 224 5.45 10.28 7.39
C VAL A 224 4.66 10.94 8.52
N LEU A 225 3.47 10.41 8.88
CA LEU A 225 2.70 10.92 10.01
C LEU A 225 3.49 10.80 11.31
N ARG A 226 4.11 9.65 11.56
CA ARG A 226 4.95 9.42 12.74
C ARG A 226 6.13 10.41 12.83
N LEU A 227 6.76 10.74 11.69
CA LEU A 227 7.81 11.76 11.62
C LEU A 227 7.30 13.13 12.04
N LEU A 228 6.16 13.55 11.49
CA LEU A 228 5.57 14.85 11.78
C LEU A 228 5.10 14.99 13.24
N MET A 229 4.73 13.86 13.86
CA MET A 229 4.40 13.82 15.31
C MET A 229 5.66 13.85 16.18
N GLY A 230 6.77 13.22 15.74
CA GLY A 230 8.00 13.09 16.53
C GLY A 230 8.78 14.42 16.68
N ASP A 231 8.61 15.33 15.76
CA ASP A 231 9.34 16.61 15.74
C ASP A 231 8.76 17.67 16.71
N ARG A 232 7.70 17.33 17.46
CA ARG A 232 6.98 18.26 18.36
C ARG A 232 7.10 17.90 19.86
N ARG A 233 8.16 17.16 20.25
CA ARG A 233 8.46 16.88 21.65
C ARG A 233 9.54 17.79 22.19
#